data_b9520f342017f19a7712c411c33c8ac6
#
_entry.id   b9520f342017f19a7712c411c33c8ac6
#
_cell.length_a   1.000
_cell.length_b   1.000
_cell.length_c   1.000
_cell.angle_alpha   90.00
_cell.angle_beta   90.00
_cell.angle_gamma   90.00
#
_symmetry.space_group_name_H-M   'P 1'
#
loop_
_entity.id
_entity.type
_entity.pdbx_description
1 polymer ?
#
loop_
_entity_poly.entity_id
_entity_poly.type
_entity_poly.pdbx_seq_one_letter_code
_entity_poly.pdbx_strand_id
1 'polypeptide(L)'
;MDFEKFIEEVKSRIKDFLPEKYADAEIYVHEQKKINSQYTGLTVVGKNIANPTINLEAFHGEYENGKLMEDVLYDIGKIIQMEGPQVDVSRLSDYDKIKDQLFIRVCNSKENRGLLKNVPHVEIEDMAVTCHILVSKDLRGIASTPVTNDMLKMYGIREEQLFDNALESSPKVNPPEIVNMDELLAGMYREQYEMMGYNEEEIAEMLEDMPRAEIPMIVVTTMFYPGVMDEIGEKLGGNFFVLPSSLHETIVVPNDGNMEYKALLAMVTEINATEVDKQDKLTDQVYHYDVTDKVFEKASRYEDRKQEKDKSHEKKSVLEKLEEKKDEAKATIGAKKTSYRDAVSL
;
A
#
# COMPACT_ATOMS: atom_id res chain seq x y z
N MET A 1 26.03 12.19 24.22
CA MET A 1 25.65 13.61 23.97
C MET A 1 24.18 13.63 23.63
N ASP A 2 23.41 14.60 24.16
CA ASP A 2 22.01 14.70 23.78
C ASP A 2 21.86 15.09 22.29
N PHE A 3 20.68 14.80 21.71
CA PHE A 3 20.45 14.95 20.30
C PHE A 3 20.56 16.41 19.81
N GLU A 4 20.12 17.39 20.59
CA GLU A 4 20.22 18.80 20.22
C GLU A 4 21.68 19.25 20.07
N LYS A 5 22.55 18.86 21.04
CA LYS A 5 24.00 19.13 20.97
C LYS A 5 24.67 18.39 19.81
N PHE A 6 24.21 17.16 19.53
CA PHE A 6 24.68 16.42 18.38
C PHE A 6 24.39 17.15 17.06
N ILE A 7 23.17 17.68 16.88
CA ILE A 7 22.79 18.48 15.72
C ILE A 7 23.72 19.70 15.57
N GLU A 8 23.93 20.46 16.66
CA GLU A 8 24.80 21.65 16.62
C GLU A 8 26.26 21.29 16.32
N GLU A 9 26.77 20.21 16.87
CA GLU A 9 28.11 19.71 16.58
C GLU A 9 28.25 19.33 15.10
N VAL A 10 27.27 18.58 14.54
CA VAL A 10 27.26 18.23 13.11
C VAL A 10 27.20 19.49 12.26
N LYS A 11 26.28 20.42 12.54
CA LYS A 11 26.16 21.68 11.79
C LYS A 11 27.44 22.51 11.77
N SER A 12 28.13 22.57 12.89
CA SER A 12 29.32 23.40 13.03
C SER A 12 30.53 22.82 12.31
N ARG A 13 30.62 21.49 12.17
CA ARG A 13 31.83 20.80 11.73
C ARG A 13 31.71 20.09 10.38
N ILE A 14 30.50 19.85 9.87
CA ILE A 14 30.32 19.04 8.66
C ILE A 14 31.06 19.61 7.44
N LYS A 15 31.21 20.93 7.36
CA LYS A 15 31.94 21.55 6.24
C LYS A 15 33.42 21.16 6.20
N ASP A 16 34.02 20.85 7.34
CA ASP A 16 35.44 20.41 7.42
C ASP A 16 35.65 19.01 6.78
N PHE A 17 34.57 18.27 6.59
CA PHE A 17 34.55 16.93 5.97
C PHE A 17 34.04 16.95 4.52
N LEU A 18 33.85 18.14 3.94
CA LEU A 18 33.37 18.31 2.59
C LEU A 18 34.43 18.97 1.69
N PRO A 19 34.47 18.67 0.38
CA PRO A 19 35.33 19.35 -0.57
C PRO A 19 35.06 20.86 -0.64
N GLU A 20 36.05 21.60 -1.10
CA GLU A 20 36.02 23.07 -1.24
C GLU A 20 34.81 23.62 -2.01
N LYS A 21 34.27 22.85 -2.96
CA LYS A 21 33.03 23.20 -3.67
C LYS A 21 31.80 23.45 -2.76
N TYR A 22 31.85 22.98 -1.50
CA TYR A 22 30.82 23.20 -0.48
C TYR A 22 31.13 24.33 0.51
N ALA A 23 32.24 25.07 0.35
CA ALA A 23 32.63 26.12 1.28
C ALA A 23 31.51 27.16 1.50
N ASP A 24 30.85 27.58 0.41
CA ASP A 24 29.74 28.55 0.44
C ASP A 24 28.35 27.89 0.59
N ALA A 25 28.29 26.57 0.83
CA ALA A 25 27.01 25.87 0.97
C ALA A 25 26.29 26.28 2.26
N GLU A 26 24.97 26.36 2.19
CA GLU A 26 24.12 26.58 3.34
C GLU A 26 23.67 25.24 3.95
N ILE A 27 23.64 25.18 5.27
CA ILE A 27 23.24 23.96 6.02
C ILE A 27 21.85 24.20 6.60
N TYR A 28 20.91 23.37 6.19
CA TYR A 28 19.55 23.39 6.68
C TYR A 28 19.28 22.14 7.54
N VAL A 29 18.71 22.36 8.71
CA VAL A 29 18.15 21.28 9.54
C VAL A 29 16.66 21.51 9.63
N HIS A 30 15.90 20.50 9.25
CA HIS A 30 14.44 20.57 9.21
C HIS A 30 13.80 19.21 9.49
N GLU A 31 12.54 19.23 9.90
CA GLU A 31 11.77 18.02 10.04
C GLU A 31 11.40 17.47 8.65
N GLN A 32 11.87 16.28 8.34
CA GLN A 32 11.55 15.56 7.10
C GLN A 32 10.41 14.56 7.37
N LYS A 33 9.33 14.67 6.60
CA LYS A 33 8.20 13.73 6.65
C LYS A 33 8.16 12.91 5.37
N LYS A 34 8.25 11.60 5.53
CA LYS A 34 8.05 10.61 4.46
C LYS A 34 6.92 9.68 4.87
N ILE A 35 6.47 8.82 3.97
CA ILE A 35 5.53 7.78 4.32
C ILE A 35 6.15 6.92 5.43
N ASN A 36 5.40 6.71 6.50
CA ASN A 36 5.77 5.94 7.70
C ASN A 36 7.05 6.39 8.42
N SER A 37 7.60 7.54 8.07
CA SER A 37 8.88 7.99 8.63
C SER A 37 8.88 9.51 8.82
N GLN A 38 9.38 9.90 9.97
CA GLN A 38 9.64 11.30 10.30
C GLN A 38 10.99 11.38 11.01
N TYR A 39 11.84 12.27 10.55
CA TYR A 39 13.17 12.44 11.12
C TYR A 39 13.67 13.87 10.94
N THR A 40 14.67 14.25 11.73
CA THR A 40 15.41 15.49 11.57
C THR A 40 16.40 15.35 10.43
N GLY A 41 16.13 16.06 9.34
CA GLY A 41 16.92 16.04 8.13
C GLY A 41 17.99 17.11 8.13
N LEU A 42 19.22 16.78 7.78
CA LEU A 42 20.26 17.75 7.43
C LEU A 42 20.42 17.78 5.92
N THR A 43 20.29 18.96 5.33
CA THR A 43 20.54 19.19 3.89
C THR A 43 21.60 20.25 3.72
N VAL A 44 22.61 19.96 2.93
CA VAL A 44 23.68 20.91 2.55
C VAL A 44 23.39 21.39 1.14
N VAL A 45 23.05 22.66 0.99
CA VAL A 45 22.63 23.26 -0.28
C VAL A 45 23.78 24.05 -0.89
N GLY A 46 24.36 23.51 -1.97
CA GLY A 46 25.37 24.20 -2.78
C GLY A 46 24.78 24.75 -4.08
N LYS A 47 25.54 25.59 -4.78
CA LYS A 47 25.13 26.10 -6.10
C LYS A 47 25.09 24.94 -7.11
N ASN A 48 23.89 24.67 -7.67
CA ASN A 48 23.65 23.62 -8.68
C ASN A 48 23.90 22.17 -8.20
N ILE A 49 23.85 21.90 -6.91
CA ILE A 49 24.05 20.55 -6.35
C ILE A 49 22.76 20.15 -5.64
N ALA A 50 22.12 19.09 -6.13
CA ALA A 50 21.05 18.41 -5.40
C ALA A 50 21.69 17.43 -4.41
N ASN A 51 21.65 17.77 -3.13
CA ASN A 51 22.21 16.92 -2.08
C ASN A 51 21.15 16.08 -1.39
N PRO A 52 21.47 14.87 -0.96
CA PRO A 52 20.56 14.07 -0.17
C PRO A 52 20.28 14.74 1.18
N THR A 53 19.08 14.51 1.72
CA THR A 53 18.76 14.84 3.09
C THR A 53 19.20 13.70 4.00
N ILE A 54 20.07 14.01 4.95
CA ILE A 54 20.67 13.05 5.89
C ILE A 54 19.76 12.90 7.12
N ASN A 55 19.45 11.66 7.49
CA ASN A 55 18.73 11.36 8.73
C ASN A 55 19.66 11.45 9.95
N LEU A 56 19.51 12.51 10.75
CA LEU A 56 20.38 12.75 11.88
C LEU A 56 20.09 11.83 13.06
N GLU A 57 18.86 11.33 13.25
CA GLU A 57 18.54 10.34 14.29
C GLU A 57 19.30 9.04 14.07
N ALA A 58 19.43 8.58 12.85
CA ALA A 58 20.18 7.36 12.52
C ALA A 58 21.66 7.51 12.94
N PHE A 59 22.28 8.63 12.59
CA PHE A 59 23.67 8.92 12.94
C PHE A 59 23.89 9.18 14.42
N HIS A 60 22.92 9.80 15.09
CA HIS A 60 22.95 9.94 16.55
C HIS A 60 22.90 8.57 17.24
N GLY A 61 22.07 7.64 16.75
CA GLY A 61 22.03 6.26 17.24
C GLY A 61 23.38 5.54 17.09
N GLU A 62 24.07 5.71 15.94
CA GLU A 62 25.41 5.16 15.76
C GLU A 62 26.43 5.77 16.74
N TYR A 63 26.36 7.08 16.96
CA TYR A 63 27.17 7.78 17.95
C TYR A 63 26.92 7.27 19.38
N GLU A 64 25.66 7.09 19.79
CA GLU A 64 25.29 6.53 21.09
C GLU A 64 25.79 5.07 21.26
N ASN A 65 25.88 4.32 20.19
CA ASN A 65 26.44 2.98 20.15
C ASN A 65 27.98 2.95 20.10
N GLY A 66 28.63 4.11 20.30
CA GLY A 66 30.09 4.22 20.50
C GLY A 66 30.90 4.60 19.25
N LYS A 67 30.27 4.95 18.12
CA LYS A 67 30.98 5.49 16.96
C LYS A 67 31.55 6.88 17.28
N LEU A 68 32.78 7.13 16.86
CA LEU A 68 33.42 8.43 17.10
C LEU A 68 32.75 9.53 16.29
N MET A 69 32.69 10.76 16.80
CA MET A 69 32.09 11.89 16.11
C MET A 69 32.77 12.18 14.75
N GLU A 70 34.10 12.02 14.68
CA GLU A 70 34.88 12.16 13.45
C GLU A 70 34.42 11.16 12.37
N ASP A 71 34.18 9.90 12.75
CA ASP A 71 33.70 8.86 11.84
C ASP A 71 32.26 9.13 11.39
N VAL A 72 31.41 9.62 12.28
CA VAL A 72 30.03 10.06 11.96
C VAL A 72 30.08 11.19 10.93
N LEU A 73 30.86 12.23 11.18
CA LEU A 73 31.00 13.37 10.27
C LEU A 73 31.59 12.96 8.91
N TYR A 74 32.57 12.06 8.93
CA TYR A 74 33.14 11.49 7.69
C TYR A 74 32.08 10.75 6.86
N ASP A 75 31.28 9.90 7.50
CA ASP A 75 30.23 9.14 6.79
C ASP A 75 29.12 10.04 6.28
N ILE A 76 28.67 11.02 7.07
CA ILE A 76 27.73 12.06 6.61
C ILE A 76 28.33 12.79 5.39
N GLY A 77 29.60 13.22 5.47
CA GLY A 77 30.30 13.89 4.40
C GLY A 77 30.37 13.03 3.12
N LYS A 78 30.58 11.73 3.27
CA LYS A 78 30.60 10.76 2.18
C LYS A 78 29.24 10.68 1.47
N ILE A 79 28.14 10.61 2.24
CA ILE A 79 26.78 10.55 1.68
C ILE A 79 26.44 11.86 0.95
N ILE A 80 26.81 13.01 1.51
CA ILE A 80 26.58 14.32 0.87
C ILE A 80 27.34 14.41 -0.47
N GLN A 81 28.51 13.77 -0.59
CA GLN A 81 29.33 13.75 -1.79
C GLN A 81 28.88 12.70 -2.81
N MET A 82 28.05 11.73 -2.43
CA MET A 82 27.48 10.78 -3.38
C MET A 82 26.68 11.56 -4.43
N GLU A 83 27.05 11.40 -5.70
CA GLU A 83 26.27 11.96 -6.79
C GLU A 83 24.89 11.28 -6.78
N GLY A 84 23.92 12.02 -6.31
CA GLY A 84 22.51 11.66 -6.51
C GLY A 84 22.14 11.75 -7.99
N PRO A 85 20.99 11.17 -8.40
CA PRO A 85 20.51 11.37 -9.76
C PRO A 85 20.47 12.87 -10.06
N GLN A 86 21.01 13.28 -11.20
CA GLN A 86 20.92 14.67 -11.64
C GLN A 86 19.45 14.99 -11.95
N VAL A 87 18.79 15.59 -10.99
CA VAL A 87 17.38 15.96 -11.09
C VAL A 87 17.29 17.42 -11.48
N ASP A 88 16.68 17.67 -12.62
CA ASP A 88 16.29 19.03 -12.97
C ASP A 88 15.08 19.43 -12.13
N VAL A 89 15.33 19.95 -10.93
CA VAL A 89 14.29 20.44 -10.01
C VAL A 89 13.45 21.57 -10.61
N SER A 90 13.93 22.26 -11.66
CA SER A 90 13.14 23.31 -12.34
C SER A 90 11.89 22.73 -13.01
N ARG A 91 11.93 21.45 -13.40
CA ARG A 91 10.77 20.75 -13.97
C ARG A 91 9.62 20.62 -12.99
N LEU A 92 9.91 20.53 -11.68
CA LEU A 92 8.91 20.37 -10.63
C LEU A 92 8.00 21.60 -10.47
N SER A 93 8.38 22.77 -11.02
CA SER A 93 7.54 23.95 -11.00
C SER A 93 6.56 24.06 -12.18
N ASP A 94 6.65 23.15 -13.16
CA ASP A 94 5.87 23.18 -14.41
C ASP A 94 5.03 21.89 -14.51
N TYR A 95 3.71 22.05 -14.36
CA TYR A 95 2.80 20.90 -14.35
C TYR A 95 2.82 20.11 -15.66
N ASP A 96 2.91 20.78 -16.80
CA ASP A 96 2.93 20.11 -18.11
C ASP A 96 4.16 19.22 -18.31
N LYS A 97 5.25 19.50 -17.58
CA LYS A 97 6.46 18.68 -17.61
C LYS A 97 6.45 17.48 -16.68
N ILE A 98 5.56 17.47 -15.67
CA ILE A 98 5.54 16.42 -14.64
C ILE A 98 4.27 15.54 -14.70
N LYS A 99 3.20 15.96 -15.35
CA LYS A 99 1.91 15.24 -15.35
C LYS A 99 2.02 13.78 -15.81
N ASP A 100 2.90 13.49 -16.79
CA ASP A 100 3.14 12.14 -17.30
C ASP A 100 4.12 11.32 -16.43
N GLN A 101 4.62 11.93 -15.33
CA GLN A 101 5.49 11.30 -14.35
C GLN A 101 4.81 11.17 -12.98
N LEU A 102 3.52 11.49 -12.94
CA LEU A 102 2.71 11.29 -11.73
C LEU A 102 2.42 9.81 -11.52
N PHE A 103 2.40 9.40 -10.27
CA PHE A 103 1.89 8.10 -9.88
C PHE A 103 1.34 8.15 -8.47
N ILE A 104 0.43 7.23 -8.16
CA ILE A 104 -0.15 7.13 -6.84
C ILE A 104 0.69 6.23 -5.92
N ARG A 105 0.70 6.57 -4.64
CA ARG A 105 1.19 5.73 -3.55
C ARG A 105 0.14 5.63 -2.46
N VAL A 106 0.18 4.52 -1.73
CA VAL A 106 -0.74 4.24 -0.64
C VAL A 106 0.02 4.28 0.67
N CYS A 107 -0.60 4.80 1.72
CA CYS A 107 -0.07 4.77 3.07
C CYS A 107 -1.20 4.60 4.09
N ASN A 108 -0.85 4.24 5.32
CA ASN A 108 -1.80 4.25 6.42
C ASN A 108 -2.20 5.68 6.78
N SER A 109 -3.50 6.01 6.78
CA SER A 109 -3.95 7.39 7.04
C SER A 109 -3.68 7.84 8.47
N LYS A 110 -3.78 6.94 9.44
CA LYS A 110 -3.56 7.28 10.84
C LYS A 110 -2.08 7.54 11.16
N GLU A 111 -1.20 6.65 10.68
CA GLU A 111 0.24 6.76 10.93
C GLU A 111 0.87 7.95 10.17
N ASN A 112 0.26 8.35 9.05
CA ASN A 112 0.77 9.41 8.18
C ASN A 112 0.02 10.75 8.30
N ARG A 113 -0.75 10.98 9.35
CA ARG A 113 -1.51 12.24 9.56
C ARG A 113 -0.66 13.51 9.42
N GLY A 114 0.60 13.45 9.84
CA GLY A 114 1.54 14.58 9.74
C GLY A 114 1.91 14.94 8.30
N LEU A 115 2.10 13.93 7.45
CA LEU A 115 2.35 14.08 6.02
C LEU A 115 1.06 14.53 5.31
N LEU A 116 -0.06 13.86 5.56
CA LEU A 116 -1.34 14.04 4.88
C LEU A 116 -1.92 15.45 5.05
N LYS A 117 -1.57 16.19 6.10
CA LYS A 117 -1.94 17.61 6.25
C LYS A 117 -1.38 18.49 5.14
N ASN A 118 -0.28 18.08 4.51
CA ASN A 118 0.46 18.91 3.55
C ASN A 118 0.36 18.39 2.11
N VAL A 119 -0.31 17.26 1.88
CA VAL A 119 -0.44 16.64 0.56
C VAL A 119 -1.90 16.37 0.24
N PRO A 120 -2.35 16.55 -1.01
CA PRO A 120 -3.65 16.06 -1.47
C PRO A 120 -3.73 14.55 -1.31
N HIS A 121 -4.87 14.04 -0.82
CA HIS A 121 -5.04 12.60 -0.62
C HIS A 121 -6.52 12.20 -0.64
N VAL A 122 -6.76 10.95 -1.03
CA VAL A 122 -8.08 10.32 -0.99
C VAL A 122 -8.04 9.20 0.04
N GLU A 123 -8.94 9.24 1.02
CA GLU A 123 -9.06 8.19 2.02
C GLU A 123 -9.86 7.01 1.47
N ILE A 124 -9.31 5.81 1.65
CA ILE A 124 -9.93 4.52 1.36
C ILE A 124 -9.80 3.65 2.60
N GLU A 125 -10.85 3.52 3.37
CA GLU A 125 -10.88 2.85 4.67
C GLU A 125 -9.90 3.51 5.67
N ASP A 126 -8.86 2.81 6.14
CA ASP A 126 -7.78 3.35 6.97
C ASP A 126 -6.49 3.62 6.17
N MET A 127 -6.60 3.63 4.86
CA MET A 127 -5.52 3.98 3.95
C MET A 127 -5.78 5.33 3.28
N ALA A 128 -4.71 5.97 2.84
CA ALA A 128 -4.75 7.19 2.05
C ALA A 128 -3.93 7.02 0.77
N VAL A 129 -4.52 7.39 -0.35
CA VAL A 129 -3.86 7.46 -1.65
C VAL A 129 -3.33 8.86 -1.86
N THR A 130 -2.05 9.00 -2.17
CA THR A 130 -1.33 10.25 -2.41
C THR A 130 -0.73 10.26 -3.80
N CYS A 131 -0.51 11.44 -4.38
CA CYS A 131 0.15 11.60 -5.68
C CYS A 131 1.62 11.93 -5.50
N HIS A 132 2.48 11.26 -6.27
CA HIS A 132 3.92 11.47 -6.29
C HIS A 132 4.41 11.75 -7.70
N ILE A 133 5.50 12.50 -7.80
CA ILE A 133 6.24 12.75 -9.05
C ILE A 133 7.45 11.82 -9.06
N LEU A 134 7.61 11.04 -10.12
CA LEU A 134 8.82 10.26 -10.35
C LEU A 134 10.01 11.20 -10.58
N VAL A 135 11.03 11.05 -9.77
CA VAL A 135 12.29 11.80 -9.87
C VAL A 135 13.32 11.01 -10.64
N SER A 136 13.51 9.73 -10.27
CA SER A 136 14.36 8.79 -10.98
C SER A 136 13.91 7.35 -10.70
N LYS A 137 14.25 6.44 -11.63
CA LYS A 137 14.08 5.00 -11.48
C LYS A 137 15.34 4.32 -11.96
N ASP A 138 16.00 3.56 -11.08
CA ASP A 138 17.21 2.79 -11.39
C ASP A 138 17.15 1.43 -10.68
N LEU A 139 18.22 0.63 -10.77
CA LEU A 139 18.33 -0.68 -10.13
C LEU A 139 18.20 -0.65 -8.60
N ARG A 140 18.36 0.51 -7.98
CA ARG A 140 18.22 0.70 -6.52
C ARG A 140 16.77 1.02 -6.11
N GLY A 141 15.89 1.26 -7.10
CA GLY A 141 14.48 1.53 -6.88
C GLY A 141 13.98 2.84 -7.48
N ILE A 142 12.89 3.33 -6.91
CA ILE A 142 12.18 4.53 -7.36
C ILE A 142 12.42 5.67 -6.37
N ALA A 143 13.03 6.77 -6.85
CA ALA A 143 13.05 8.04 -6.14
C ALA A 143 11.87 8.89 -6.58
N SER A 144 11.09 9.38 -5.62
CA SER A 144 9.90 10.20 -5.88
C SER A 144 9.72 11.29 -4.83
N THR A 145 8.97 12.32 -5.18
CA THR A 145 8.53 13.37 -4.24
C THR A 145 7.01 13.46 -4.22
N PRO A 146 6.37 13.60 -3.05
CA PRO A 146 4.94 13.82 -2.99
C PRO A 146 4.56 15.18 -3.59
N VAL A 147 3.42 15.26 -4.26
CA VAL A 147 2.82 16.54 -4.65
C VAL A 147 2.24 17.18 -3.40
N THR A 148 2.69 18.40 -3.07
CA THR A 148 2.21 19.11 -1.90
C THR A 148 1.01 20.01 -2.23
N ASN A 149 0.26 20.45 -1.21
CA ASN A 149 -0.81 21.41 -1.37
C ASN A 149 -0.32 22.74 -1.95
N ASP A 150 0.91 23.15 -1.67
CA ASP A 150 1.50 24.36 -2.23
C ASP A 150 1.91 24.18 -3.69
N MET A 151 2.40 23.00 -4.08
CA MET A 151 2.62 22.66 -5.48
C MET A 151 1.30 22.65 -6.27
N LEU A 152 0.22 22.11 -5.71
CA LEU A 152 -1.10 22.12 -6.32
C LEU A 152 -1.59 23.56 -6.61
N LYS A 153 -1.41 24.45 -5.64
CA LYS A 153 -1.71 25.91 -5.82
C LYS A 153 -0.83 26.55 -6.90
N MET A 154 0.46 26.25 -6.88
CA MET A 154 1.43 26.75 -7.87
C MET A 154 1.08 26.30 -9.29
N TYR A 155 0.63 25.05 -9.45
CA TYR A 155 0.19 24.50 -10.74
C TYR A 155 -1.16 25.08 -11.21
N GLY A 156 -1.94 25.66 -10.32
CA GLY A 156 -3.26 26.20 -10.65
C GLY A 156 -4.29 25.15 -11.08
N ILE A 157 -4.14 23.91 -10.62
CA ILE A 157 -5.04 22.81 -10.94
C ILE A 157 -5.86 22.39 -9.72
N ARG A 158 -6.97 21.68 -9.97
CA ARG A 158 -7.78 21.08 -8.91
C ARG A 158 -7.25 19.71 -8.51
N GLU A 159 -7.61 19.30 -7.31
CA GLU A 159 -7.23 17.98 -6.76
C GLU A 159 -7.74 16.83 -7.64
N GLU A 160 -9.00 16.90 -8.11
CA GLU A 160 -9.55 15.87 -9.00
C GLU A 160 -8.69 15.72 -10.27
N GLN A 161 -8.29 16.82 -10.90
CA GLN A 161 -7.43 16.78 -12.08
C GLN A 161 -6.05 16.17 -11.80
N LEU A 162 -5.49 16.41 -10.60
CA LEU A 162 -4.24 15.78 -10.18
C LEU A 162 -4.39 14.28 -10.11
N PHE A 163 -5.45 13.79 -9.44
CA PHE A 163 -5.70 12.35 -9.28
C PHE A 163 -6.05 11.68 -10.60
N ASP A 164 -6.87 12.30 -11.46
CA ASP A 164 -7.18 11.77 -12.78
C ASP A 164 -5.90 11.55 -13.60
N ASN A 165 -5.02 12.55 -13.67
CA ASN A 165 -3.77 12.44 -14.40
C ASN A 165 -2.81 11.42 -13.74
N ALA A 166 -2.76 11.37 -12.40
CA ALA A 166 -1.94 10.39 -11.70
C ALA A 166 -2.42 8.96 -11.93
N LEU A 167 -3.73 8.71 -11.95
CA LEU A 167 -4.29 7.39 -12.25
C LEU A 167 -4.02 6.95 -13.70
N GLU A 168 -4.06 7.89 -14.67
CA GLU A 168 -3.73 7.60 -16.07
C GLU A 168 -2.24 7.32 -16.28
N SER A 169 -1.36 8.07 -15.60
CA SER A 169 0.09 7.94 -15.78
C SER A 169 0.71 6.83 -14.92
N SER A 170 0.11 6.48 -13.80
CA SER A 170 0.63 5.47 -12.85
C SER A 170 1.05 4.15 -13.51
N PRO A 171 0.21 3.50 -14.34
CA PRO A 171 0.59 2.24 -14.97
C PRO A 171 1.75 2.36 -15.97
N LYS A 172 1.99 3.57 -16.50
CA LYS A 172 3.11 3.86 -17.42
C LYS A 172 4.40 4.09 -16.66
N VAL A 173 4.33 4.78 -15.51
CA VAL A 173 5.46 5.13 -14.64
C VAL A 173 5.94 3.92 -13.86
N ASN A 174 5.02 3.19 -13.27
CA ASN A 174 5.27 2.01 -12.47
C ASN A 174 4.22 0.94 -12.82
N PRO A 175 4.46 0.10 -13.84
CA PRO A 175 3.52 -0.93 -14.28
C PRO A 175 3.08 -1.82 -13.12
N PRO A 176 1.79 -2.20 -13.03
CA PRO A 176 1.33 -3.15 -12.04
C PRO A 176 1.92 -4.53 -12.31
N GLU A 177 2.37 -5.20 -11.27
CA GLU A 177 2.76 -6.59 -11.32
C GLU A 177 1.70 -7.41 -10.57
N ILE A 178 1.12 -8.40 -11.26
CA ILE A 178 0.11 -9.31 -10.74
C ILE A 178 0.63 -10.72 -10.99
N VAL A 179 1.32 -11.28 -10.00
CA VAL A 179 2.09 -12.52 -10.12
C VAL A 179 1.51 -13.57 -9.16
N ASN A 180 1.43 -14.82 -9.63
CA ASN A 180 1.12 -15.94 -8.74
C ASN A 180 2.27 -16.15 -7.74
N MET A 181 1.95 -16.38 -6.47
CA MET A 181 2.94 -16.57 -5.40
C MET A 181 3.88 -17.74 -5.69
N ASP A 182 3.36 -18.86 -6.21
CA ASP A 182 4.19 -20.02 -6.53
C ASP A 182 5.17 -19.72 -7.67
N GLU A 183 4.76 -18.92 -8.66
CA GLU A 183 5.64 -18.45 -9.74
C GLU A 183 6.73 -17.50 -9.24
N LEU A 184 6.35 -16.60 -8.32
CA LEU A 184 7.29 -15.67 -7.69
C LEU A 184 8.36 -16.43 -6.90
N LEU A 185 7.92 -17.37 -6.05
CA LEU A 185 8.83 -18.19 -5.25
C LEU A 185 9.73 -19.08 -6.13
N ALA A 186 9.16 -19.70 -7.17
CA ALA A 186 9.94 -20.48 -8.13
C ALA A 186 11.01 -19.64 -8.84
N GLY A 187 10.69 -18.39 -9.20
CA GLY A 187 11.67 -17.44 -9.76
C GLY A 187 12.81 -17.13 -8.80
N MET A 188 12.49 -16.82 -7.54
CA MET A 188 13.49 -16.54 -6.49
C MET A 188 14.41 -17.73 -6.22
N TYR A 189 13.85 -18.95 -6.12
CA TYR A 189 14.66 -20.15 -5.93
C TYR A 189 15.52 -20.46 -7.14
N ARG A 190 15.02 -20.24 -8.36
CA ARG A 190 15.81 -20.38 -9.59
C ARG A 190 17.05 -19.50 -9.55
N GLU A 191 16.88 -18.20 -9.29
CA GLU A 191 18.02 -17.26 -9.18
C GLU A 191 19.03 -17.69 -8.11
N GLN A 192 18.54 -18.18 -6.97
CA GLN A 192 19.39 -18.67 -5.89
C GLN A 192 20.19 -19.90 -6.32
N TYR A 193 19.57 -20.88 -6.99
CA TYR A 193 20.23 -22.08 -7.47
C TYR A 193 21.23 -21.78 -8.59
N GLU A 194 20.91 -20.86 -9.50
CA GLU A 194 21.86 -20.36 -10.52
C GLU A 194 23.10 -19.73 -9.87
N MET A 195 22.93 -18.91 -8.83
CA MET A 195 24.07 -18.35 -8.07
C MET A 195 24.89 -19.42 -7.35
N MET A 196 24.31 -20.53 -6.97
CA MET A 196 24.99 -21.68 -6.38
C MET A 196 25.69 -22.57 -7.43
N GLY A 197 25.47 -22.32 -8.73
CA GLY A 197 26.13 -22.99 -9.84
C GLY A 197 25.45 -24.25 -10.34
N TYR A 198 24.18 -24.49 -9.97
CA TYR A 198 23.37 -25.58 -10.52
C TYR A 198 23.05 -25.33 -12.00
N ASN A 199 22.91 -26.39 -12.77
CA ASN A 199 22.51 -26.29 -14.18
C ASN A 199 20.97 -26.30 -14.31
N GLU A 200 20.48 -25.98 -15.52
CA GLU A 200 19.03 -25.86 -15.82
C GLU A 200 18.22 -27.12 -15.51
N GLU A 201 18.80 -28.34 -15.74
CA GLU A 201 18.12 -29.59 -15.50
C GLU A 201 17.98 -29.87 -14.00
N GLU A 202 19.03 -29.64 -13.22
CA GLU A 202 19.01 -29.76 -11.75
C GLU A 202 18.04 -28.77 -11.12
N ILE A 203 18.02 -27.52 -11.61
CA ILE A 203 17.09 -26.49 -11.13
C ILE A 203 15.65 -26.88 -11.43
N ALA A 204 15.35 -27.42 -12.62
CA ALA A 204 14.01 -27.84 -12.98
C ALA A 204 13.50 -28.96 -12.07
N GLU A 205 14.34 -29.97 -11.78
CA GLU A 205 14.01 -31.04 -10.81
C GLU A 205 13.71 -30.49 -9.41
N MET A 206 14.57 -29.58 -8.90
CA MET A 206 14.40 -28.97 -7.58
C MET A 206 13.10 -28.13 -7.49
N LEU A 207 12.72 -27.46 -8.57
CA LEU A 207 11.48 -26.64 -8.61
C LEU A 207 10.23 -27.51 -8.77
N GLU A 208 10.31 -28.72 -9.38
CA GLU A 208 9.18 -29.65 -9.42
C GLU A 208 8.80 -30.19 -8.04
N ASP A 209 9.80 -30.42 -7.17
CA ASP A 209 9.62 -30.90 -5.79
C ASP A 209 9.22 -29.78 -4.80
N MET A 210 9.11 -28.55 -5.26
CA MET A 210 8.75 -27.42 -4.42
C MET A 210 7.29 -27.53 -3.91
N PRO A 211 7.04 -27.38 -2.61
CA PRO A 211 5.68 -27.36 -2.09
C PRO A 211 4.92 -26.15 -2.68
N ARG A 212 3.77 -26.42 -3.27
CA ARG A 212 2.86 -25.40 -3.77
C ARG A 212 1.88 -24.98 -2.69
N ALA A 213 1.46 -23.72 -2.75
CA ALA A 213 0.42 -23.24 -1.85
C ALA A 213 -0.90 -24.00 -2.08
N GLU A 214 -1.54 -24.45 -0.99
CA GLU A 214 -2.84 -25.12 -1.06
C GLU A 214 -3.95 -24.19 -1.61
N ILE A 215 -3.77 -22.88 -1.46
CA ILE A 215 -4.70 -21.84 -1.89
C ILE A 215 -3.96 -20.93 -2.87
N PRO A 216 -4.53 -20.60 -4.03
CA PRO A 216 -3.91 -19.68 -4.97
C PRO A 216 -3.75 -18.30 -4.33
N MET A 217 -2.52 -17.82 -4.25
CA MET A 217 -2.17 -16.49 -3.76
C MET A 217 -1.59 -15.67 -4.90
N ILE A 218 -2.03 -14.42 -5.01
CA ILE A 218 -1.50 -13.45 -5.97
C ILE A 218 -0.79 -12.34 -5.20
N VAL A 219 0.40 -11.97 -5.67
CA VAL A 219 1.14 -10.79 -5.20
C VAL A 219 0.88 -9.64 -6.15
N VAL A 220 0.53 -8.48 -5.61
CA VAL A 220 0.19 -7.27 -6.38
C VAL A 220 0.96 -6.07 -5.83
N THR A 221 1.65 -5.36 -6.70
CA THR A 221 2.42 -4.18 -6.30
C THR A 221 1.60 -2.89 -6.23
N THR A 222 0.46 -2.81 -6.93
CA THR A 222 -0.30 -1.56 -7.10
C THR A 222 -1.81 -1.82 -7.24
N MET A 223 -2.47 -2.20 -6.15
CA MET A 223 -3.88 -2.65 -6.18
C MET A 223 -4.91 -1.57 -6.57
N PHE A 224 -4.62 -0.28 -6.34
CA PHE A 224 -5.58 0.80 -6.63
C PHE A 224 -5.44 1.42 -8.02
N TYR A 225 -4.66 0.82 -8.92
CA TYR A 225 -4.65 1.27 -10.30
C TYR A 225 -5.95 0.85 -11.03
N PRO A 226 -6.40 1.64 -12.00
CA PRO A 226 -7.60 1.32 -12.77
C PRO A 226 -7.56 -0.08 -13.38
N GLY A 227 -8.59 -0.89 -13.15
CA GLY A 227 -8.74 -2.23 -13.72
C GLY A 227 -7.99 -3.35 -12.99
N VAL A 228 -7.04 -3.05 -12.09
CA VAL A 228 -6.23 -4.07 -11.39
C VAL A 228 -7.10 -4.98 -10.53
N MET A 229 -8.03 -4.43 -9.75
CA MET A 229 -8.95 -5.25 -8.93
C MET A 229 -9.82 -6.18 -9.79
N ASP A 230 -10.25 -5.73 -10.95
CA ASP A 230 -11.06 -6.54 -11.88
C ASP A 230 -10.24 -7.67 -12.46
N GLU A 231 -9.01 -7.39 -12.90
CA GLU A 231 -8.08 -8.41 -13.39
C GLU A 231 -7.77 -9.48 -12.34
N ILE A 232 -7.58 -9.08 -11.08
CA ILE A 232 -7.40 -10.01 -9.96
C ILE A 232 -8.65 -10.88 -9.81
N GLY A 233 -9.84 -10.28 -9.82
CA GLY A 233 -11.10 -11.00 -9.71
C GLY A 233 -11.30 -12.02 -10.84
N GLU A 234 -10.92 -11.68 -12.07
CA GLU A 234 -10.93 -12.61 -13.20
C GLU A 234 -9.95 -13.77 -13.00
N LYS A 235 -8.71 -13.49 -12.56
CA LYS A 235 -7.69 -14.51 -12.30
C LYS A 235 -8.10 -15.47 -11.16
N LEU A 236 -8.74 -14.97 -10.11
CA LEU A 236 -9.19 -15.77 -8.97
C LEU A 236 -10.59 -16.37 -9.16
N GLY A 237 -11.33 -15.96 -10.17
CA GLY A 237 -12.67 -16.46 -10.50
C GLY A 237 -13.79 -15.95 -9.59
N GLY A 238 -13.60 -14.84 -8.87
CA GLY A 238 -14.63 -14.28 -7.99
C GLY A 238 -14.09 -13.29 -6.96
N ASN A 239 -14.87 -13.12 -5.88
CA ASN A 239 -14.53 -12.25 -4.76
C ASN A 239 -13.25 -12.71 -4.06
N PHE A 240 -12.52 -11.77 -3.46
CA PHE A 240 -11.25 -12.08 -2.81
C PHE A 240 -10.99 -11.22 -1.58
N PHE A 241 -10.12 -11.74 -0.72
CA PHE A 241 -9.54 -10.99 0.38
C PHE A 241 -8.22 -10.35 -0.04
N VAL A 242 -7.97 -9.17 0.53
CA VAL A 242 -6.77 -8.36 0.29
C VAL A 242 -6.03 -8.18 1.60
N LEU A 243 -4.75 -8.57 1.62
CA LEU A 243 -3.87 -8.57 2.78
C LEU A 243 -2.69 -7.60 2.54
N PRO A 244 -2.89 -6.28 2.71
CA PRO A 244 -1.89 -5.27 2.40
C PRO A 244 -0.95 -5.06 3.59
N SER A 245 -0.04 -5.99 3.84
CA SER A 245 0.95 -5.90 4.91
C SER A 245 2.02 -4.84 4.65
N SER A 246 2.42 -4.66 3.40
CA SER A 246 3.53 -3.78 2.99
C SER A 246 3.07 -2.62 2.10
N LEU A 247 3.87 -1.54 2.06
CA LEU A 247 3.74 -0.43 1.11
C LEU A 247 4.11 -0.83 -0.32
N HIS A 248 4.82 -1.95 -0.48
CA HIS A 248 5.43 -2.37 -1.74
C HIS A 248 4.58 -3.41 -2.46
N GLU A 249 3.97 -4.29 -1.70
CA GLU A 249 3.22 -5.42 -2.23
C GLU A 249 2.04 -5.80 -1.34
N THR A 250 1.06 -6.41 -1.95
CA THR A 250 -0.17 -6.86 -1.31
C THR A 250 -0.44 -8.29 -1.73
N ILE A 251 -0.75 -9.15 -0.77
CA ILE A 251 -1.18 -10.52 -1.05
C ILE A 251 -2.69 -10.55 -1.19
N VAL A 252 -3.18 -11.28 -2.18
CA VAL A 252 -4.61 -11.51 -2.42
C VAL A 252 -4.91 -12.99 -2.42
N VAL A 253 -6.00 -13.38 -1.78
CA VAL A 253 -6.46 -14.76 -1.70
C VAL A 253 -7.94 -14.84 -2.05
N PRO A 254 -8.42 -15.92 -2.74
CA PRO A 254 -9.83 -16.06 -3.10
C PRO A 254 -10.72 -16.12 -1.85
N ASN A 255 -11.92 -15.57 -1.95
CA ASN A 255 -12.98 -15.76 -0.96
C ASN A 255 -13.92 -16.88 -1.44
N ASP A 256 -13.45 -18.11 -1.36
CA ASP A 256 -14.19 -19.33 -1.74
C ASP A 256 -14.93 -19.99 -0.58
N GLY A 257 -14.87 -19.38 0.60
CA GLY A 257 -15.51 -19.87 1.82
C GLY A 257 -14.64 -20.83 2.65
N ASN A 258 -13.43 -21.16 2.19
CA ASN A 258 -12.51 -22.08 2.91
C ASN A 258 -11.71 -21.37 4.00
N MET A 259 -11.59 -20.04 3.94
CA MET A 259 -10.86 -19.24 4.93
C MET A 259 -11.76 -18.22 5.60
N GLU A 260 -11.71 -18.18 6.94
CA GLU A 260 -12.35 -17.12 7.71
C GLU A 260 -11.44 -15.87 7.75
N TYR A 261 -12.02 -14.69 7.59
CA TYR A 261 -11.25 -13.42 7.63
C TYR A 261 -10.50 -13.23 8.95
N LYS A 262 -10.99 -13.81 10.06
CA LYS A 262 -10.32 -13.72 11.37
C LYS A 262 -8.99 -14.46 11.41
N ALA A 263 -8.90 -15.59 10.70
CA ALA A 263 -7.65 -16.33 10.56
C ALA A 263 -6.66 -15.52 9.72
N LEU A 264 -7.12 -14.91 8.61
CA LEU A 264 -6.30 -14.03 7.79
C LEU A 264 -5.83 -12.79 8.57
N LEU A 265 -6.70 -12.20 9.38
CA LEU A 265 -6.37 -11.05 10.22
C LEU A 265 -5.28 -11.38 11.26
N ALA A 266 -5.38 -12.56 11.90
CA ALA A 266 -4.35 -13.01 12.84
C ALA A 266 -3.01 -13.21 12.13
N MET A 267 -3.00 -13.82 10.94
CA MET A 267 -1.81 -14.02 10.11
C MET A 267 -1.16 -12.69 9.72
N VAL A 268 -1.93 -11.73 9.20
CA VAL A 268 -1.41 -10.40 8.83
C VAL A 268 -0.81 -9.69 10.04
N THR A 269 -1.48 -9.76 11.18
CA THR A 269 -0.99 -9.13 12.42
C THR A 269 0.32 -9.74 12.89
N GLU A 270 0.45 -11.06 12.83
CA GLU A 270 1.68 -11.79 13.20
C GLU A 270 2.84 -11.44 12.25
N ILE A 271 2.63 -11.55 10.94
CA ILE A 271 3.64 -11.22 9.92
C ILE A 271 4.09 -9.76 10.06
N ASN A 272 3.16 -8.83 10.25
CA ASN A 272 3.50 -7.42 10.44
C ASN A 272 4.27 -7.14 11.73
N ALA A 273 4.14 -8.00 12.73
CA ALA A 273 4.88 -7.85 13.99
C ALA A 273 6.30 -8.43 13.93
N THR A 274 6.55 -9.43 13.07
CA THR A 274 7.79 -10.21 13.04
C THR A 274 8.65 -9.97 11.80
N GLU A 275 8.03 -9.78 10.62
CA GLU A 275 8.71 -9.80 9.32
C GLU A 275 8.69 -8.45 8.59
N VAL A 276 7.73 -7.56 8.91
CA VAL A 276 7.58 -6.29 8.18
C VAL A 276 8.19 -5.14 8.97
N ASP A 277 9.14 -4.44 8.35
CA ASP A 277 9.73 -3.25 8.93
C ASP A 277 8.65 -2.15 9.14
N LYS A 278 8.74 -1.42 10.25
CA LYS A 278 7.79 -0.34 10.56
C LYS A 278 7.66 0.71 9.45
N GLN A 279 8.74 0.93 8.71
CA GLN A 279 8.75 1.89 7.59
C GLN A 279 7.97 1.38 6.38
N ASP A 280 7.86 0.07 6.22
CA ASP A 280 7.22 -0.57 5.07
C ASP A 280 5.79 -1.04 5.38
N LYS A 281 5.40 -1.05 6.65
CA LYS A 281 4.08 -1.50 7.08
C LYS A 281 2.96 -0.60 6.53
N LEU A 282 1.95 -1.22 5.89
CA LEU A 282 0.78 -0.50 5.41
C LEU A 282 -0.36 -0.54 6.43
N THR A 283 -0.86 -1.72 6.79
CA THR A 283 -1.95 -1.86 7.77
C THR A 283 -2.02 -3.28 8.35
N ASP A 284 -2.62 -3.43 9.52
CA ASP A 284 -2.92 -4.73 10.13
C ASP A 284 -4.32 -5.25 9.75
N GLN A 285 -5.03 -4.58 8.82
CA GLN A 285 -6.37 -4.95 8.45
C GLN A 285 -6.38 -5.91 7.26
N VAL A 286 -7.44 -6.70 7.17
CA VAL A 286 -7.81 -7.48 5.97
C VAL A 286 -8.99 -6.81 5.31
N TYR A 287 -8.97 -6.72 3.99
CA TYR A 287 -10.06 -6.17 3.18
C TYR A 287 -10.69 -7.25 2.32
N HIS A 288 -11.84 -6.92 1.78
CA HIS A 288 -12.58 -7.75 0.86
C HIS A 288 -12.93 -6.93 -0.38
N TYR A 289 -12.80 -7.52 -1.55
CA TYR A 289 -13.31 -6.96 -2.80
C TYR A 289 -14.45 -7.81 -3.35
N ASP A 290 -15.59 -7.15 -3.55
CA ASP A 290 -16.76 -7.73 -4.19
C ASP A 290 -16.71 -7.40 -5.68
N VAL A 291 -16.44 -8.39 -6.53
CA VAL A 291 -16.28 -8.20 -7.99
C VAL A 291 -17.59 -7.83 -8.68
N THR A 292 -18.73 -8.17 -8.09
CA THR A 292 -20.05 -7.87 -8.63
C THR A 292 -20.46 -6.43 -8.33
N ASP A 293 -20.37 -6.06 -7.06
CA ASP A 293 -20.76 -4.73 -6.58
C ASP A 293 -19.65 -3.69 -6.75
N LYS A 294 -18.42 -4.11 -7.12
CA LYS A 294 -17.19 -3.28 -7.22
C LYS A 294 -16.89 -2.55 -5.89
N VAL A 295 -17.09 -3.24 -4.77
CA VAL A 295 -16.91 -2.67 -3.43
C VAL A 295 -15.65 -3.20 -2.79
N PHE A 296 -14.75 -2.28 -2.44
CA PHE A 296 -13.58 -2.54 -1.60
C PHE A 296 -13.90 -2.06 -0.17
N GLU A 297 -13.85 -2.94 0.80
CA GLU A 297 -14.18 -2.65 2.19
C GLU A 297 -13.37 -3.52 3.16
N LYS A 298 -13.29 -3.13 4.44
CA LYS A 298 -12.74 -4.02 5.46
C LYS A 298 -13.52 -5.34 5.51
N ALA A 299 -12.82 -6.46 5.61
CA ALA A 299 -13.44 -7.79 5.66
C ALA A 299 -14.45 -7.93 6.81
N SER A 300 -14.25 -7.22 7.93
CA SER A 300 -15.23 -7.16 9.02
C SER A 300 -16.57 -6.53 8.60
N ARG A 301 -16.54 -5.47 7.77
CA ARG A 301 -17.78 -4.84 7.25
C ARG A 301 -18.49 -5.74 6.24
N TYR A 302 -17.72 -6.42 5.40
CA TYR A 302 -18.28 -7.42 4.49
C TYR A 302 -19.02 -8.51 5.24
N GLU A 303 -18.46 -9.05 6.32
CA GLU A 303 -19.11 -10.05 7.15
C GLU A 303 -20.40 -9.53 7.81
N ASP A 304 -20.40 -8.30 8.33
CA ASP A 304 -21.57 -7.68 8.90
C ASP A 304 -22.66 -7.49 7.83
N ARG A 305 -22.30 -6.99 6.65
CA ARG A 305 -23.21 -6.81 5.50
C ARG A 305 -23.78 -8.14 5.01
N LYS A 306 -22.99 -9.19 4.97
CA LYS A 306 -23.42 -10.55 4.62
C LYS A 306 -24.44 -11.08 5.62
N GLN A 307 -24.15 -10.98 6.91
CA GLN A 307 -25.08 -11.40 7.98
C GLN A 307 -26.40 -10.63 7.96
N GLU A 308 -26.40 -9.34 7.63
CA GLU A 308 -27.62 -8.54 7.48
C GLU A 308 -28.45 -8.97 6.26
N LYS A 309 -27.79 -9.25 5.12
CA LYS A 309 -28.46 -9.79 3.92
C LYS A 309 -29.08 -11.16 4.23
N ASP A 310 -28.38 -12.07 4.87
CA ASP A 310 -28.89 -13.40 5.24
C ASP A 310 -30.07 -13.31 6.20
N LYS A 311 -29.98 -12.48 7.24
CA LYS A 311 -31.11 -12.22 8.16
C LYS A 311 -32.32 -11.61 7.44
N SER A 312 -32.09 -10.78 6.43
CA SER A 312 -33.18 -10.19 5.63
C SER A 312 -33.85 -11.22 4.71
N HIS A 313 -33.06 -12.13 4.14
CA HIS A 313 -33.56 -13.26 3.33
C HIS A 313 -34.32 -14.27 4.18
N GLU A 314 -33.82 -14.62 5.37
CA GLU A 314 -34.54 -15.49 6.31
C GLU A 314 -35.88 -14.88 6.73
N LYS A 315 -35.93 -13.57 7.05
CA LYS A 315 -37.19 -12.87 7.39
C LYS A 315 -38.19 -12.87 6.23
N LYS A 316 -37.73 -12.67 4.99
CA LYS A 316 -38.58 -12.76 3.80
C LYS A 316 -39.09 -14.17 3.59
N SER A 317 -38.23 -15.18 3.68
CA SER A 317 -38.61 -16.60 3.54
C SER A 317 -39.61 -17.03 4.64
N VAL A 318 -39.47 -16.55 5.87
CA VAL A 318 -40.43 -16.82 6.96
C VAL A 318 -41.77 -16.13 6.73
N LEU A 319 -41.77 -14.91 6.20
CA LEU A 319 -43.01 -14.19 5.84
C LEU A 319 -43.74 -14.87 4.68
N GLU A 320 -43.01 -15.29 3.66
CA GLU A 320 -43.59 -16.06 2.53
C GLU A 320 -44.20 -17.38 3.01
N LYS A 321 -43.51 -18.15 3.83
CA LYS A 321 -44.07 -19.37 4.47
C LYS A 321 -45.27 -19.13 5.36
N LEU A 322 -45.34 -17.97 6.03
CA LEU A 322 -46.48 -17.57 6.83
C LEU A 322 -47.67 -17.15 5.96
N GLU A 323 -47.45 -16.50 4.83
CA GLU A 323 -48.47 -16.16 3.84
C GLU A 323 -49.03 -17.41 3.16
N GLU A 324 -48.20 -18.34 2.72
CA GLU A 324 -48.60 -19.66 2.20
C GLU A 324 -49.48 -20.42 3.21
N LYS A 325 -49.05 -20.53 4.46
CA LYS A 325 -49.88 -21.16 5.53
C LYS A 325 -51.17 -20.44 5.82
N LYS A 326 -51.21 -19.11 5.72
CA LYS A 326 -52.46 -18.34 5.84
C LYS A 326 -53.43 -18.63 4.70
N ASP A 327 -52.93 -18.78 3.48
CA ASP A 327 -53.75 -19.04 2.32
C ASP A 327 -54.21 -20.49 2.28
N GLU A 328 -53.42 -21.46 2.71
CA GLU A 328 -53.84 -22.85 2.95
C GLU A 328 -54.94 -22.93 4.04
N ALA A 329 -54.79 -22.18 5.14
CA ALA A 329 -55.79 -22.13 6.20
C ALA A 329 -57.11 -21.50 5.73
N LYS A 330 -57.04 -20.45 4.89
CA LYS A 330 -58.24 -19.85 4.28
C LYS A 330 -58.96 -20.80 3.31
N ALA A 331 -58.19 -21.54 2.49
CA ALA A 331 -58.70 -22.54 1.57
C ALA A 331 -59.42 -23.68 2.33
N THR A 332 -58.85 -24.14 3.45
CA THR A 332 -59.40 -25.19 4.30
C THR A 332 -60.71 -24.74 5.01
N ILE A 333 -60.77 -23.46 5.43
CA ILE A 333 -61.99 -22.88 6.04
C ILE A 333 -63.08 -22.66 4.97
N GLY A 334 -62.68 -22.29 3.73
CA GLY A 334 -63.59 -22.16 2.59
C GLY A 334 -64.24 -23.48 2.20
N ALA A 335 -63.45 -24.55 2.16
CA ALA A 335 -63.92 -25.91 1.85
C ALA A 335 -64.89 -26.47 2.93
N LYS A 336 -64.65 -26.19 4.22
CA LYS A 336 -65.56 -26.56 5.30
C LYS A 336 -66.88 -25.79 5.27
N LYS A 337 -66.91 -24.53 4.84
CA LYS A 337 -68.13 -23.74 4.70
C LYS A 337 -69.00 -24.20 3.52
N THR A 338 -68.44 -24.69 2.44
CA THR A 338 -69.21 -25.25 1.32
C THR A 338 -69.85 -26.61 1.69
N SER A 339 -69.13 -27.49 2.40
CA SER A 339 -69.68 -28.78 2.83
C SER A 339 -70.82 -28.65 3.88
N TYR A 340 -70.86 -27.55 4.66
CA TYR A 340 -71.94 -27.28 5.62
C TYR A 340 -73.18 -26.68 4.94
N ARG A 341 -73.07 -26.01 3.79
CA ARG A 341 -74.21 -25.49 3.03
C ARG A 341 -74.95 -26.58 2.25
N ASP A 342 -74.25 -27.60 1.76
CA ASP A 342 -74.84 -28.72 1.03
C ASP A 342 -75.51 -29.73 1.96
N ALA A 343 -75.21 -29.75 3.29
CA ALA A 343 -75.85 -30.64 4.28
C ALA A 343 -77.13 -30.06 4.92
N VAL A 344 -77.51 -28.81 4.61
CA VAL A 344 -78.69 -28.15 5.13
C VAL A 344 -79.81 -27.98 4.08
N SER A 345 -79.59 -28.53 2.84
CA SER A 345 -80.55 -28.47 1.72
C SER A 345 -81.07 -29.85 1.33
N LEU A 346 -81.43 -30.69 2.33
CA LEU A 346 -82.23 -31.94 2.13
C LEU A 346 -83.38 -32.00 3.14
#